data_c1c0dff7c7f59c1f943ed10e47962514
#
_entry.id   c1c0dff7c7f59c1f943ed10e47962514
#
_cell.length_a   1.000
_cell.length_b   1.000
_cell.length_c   1.000
_cell.angle_alpha   90.00
_cell.angle_beta   90.00
_cell.angle_gamma   90.00
#
_symmetry.space_group_name_H-M   'P 1'
#
loop_
_entity.id
_entity.type
_entity.pdbx_description
1 polymer ?
#
loop_
_entity_poly.entity_id
_entity_poly.type
_entity_poly.pdbx_seq_one_letter_code
_entity_poly.pdbx_strand_id
1 'polypeptide(L)'
;MSVVLALDSLQRRMKAMHSLYYDATSTMTVEQVNHFEREGVVPIAFSLFHIVNMIDASFMLMTGATPIWDANWQTKVNMQIADHGKHRTVQEMVHQRIGDYEGFKEYMKLVFERTESWLDALDATELNRVIIARPFPPQIASTFSARVAADEGITLLDSAECWIYQHGLRHMGEIELA
;
A
#
# COMPACT_ATOMS: atom_id res chain seq x y z
N MET A 1 -26.12 -1.04 2.95
CA MET A 1 -25.55 -1.91 1.89
C MET A 1 -25.25 -3.27 2.51
N SER A 2 -25.57 -4.38 1.84
CA SER A 2 -25.21 -5.73 2.37
C SER A 2 -23.71 -5.86 2.46
N VAL A 3 -23.18 -6.46 3.54
CA VAL A 3 -21.72 -6.74 3.71
C VAL A 3 -21.18 -7.59 2.55
N VAL A 4 -21.99 -8.47 1.98
CA VAL A 4 -21.63 -9.29 0.79
C VAL A 4 -21.38 -8.40 -0.43
N LEU A 5 -22.23 -7.40 -0.68
CA LEU A 5 -22.03 -6.43 -1.77
C LEU A 5 -20.81 -5.53 -1.53
N ALA A 6 -20.52 -5.21 -0.26
CA ALA A 6 -19.34 -4.43 0.10
C ALA A 6 -18.06 -5.22 -0.21
N LEU A 7 -18.01 -6.50 0.18
CA LEU A 7 -16.87 -7.37 -0.10
C LEU A 7 -16.65 -7.57 -1.61
N ASP A 8 -17.70 -7.93 -2.37
CA ASP A 8 -17.59 -8.08 -3.83
C ASP A 8 -17.06 -6.80 -4.51
N SER A 9 -17.60 -5.65 -4.09
CA SER A 9 -17.14 -4.35 -4.62
C SER A 9 -15.67 -4.07 -4.26
N LEU A 10 -15.26 -4.38 -3.03
CA LEU A 10 -13.88 -4.19 -2.57
C LEU A 10 -12.92 -5.09 -3.34
N GLN A 11 -13.23 -6.37 -3.51
CA GLN A 11 -12.45 -7.33 -4.29
C GLN A 11 -12.19 -6.84 -5.72
N ARG A 12 -13.26 -6.44 -6.43
CA ARG A 12 -13.13 -5.93 -7.82
C ARG A 12 -12.30 -4.66 -7.90
N ARG A 13 -12.51 -3.72 -6.99
CA ARG A 13 -11.78 -2.44 -6.94
C ARG A 13 -10.31 -2.65 -6.57
N MET A 14 -10.01 -3.58 -5.67
CA MET A 14 -8.64 -3.92 -5.30
C MET A 14 -7.87 -4.50 -6.49
N LYS A 15 -8.44 -5.48 -7.19
CA LYS A 15 -7.86 -6.07 -8.40
C LYS A 15 -7.68 -5.04 -9.51
N ALA A 16 -8.64 -4.13 -9.69
CA ALA A 16 -8.52 -3.04 -10.65
C ALA A 16 -7.40 -2.05 -10.29
N MET A 17 -7.24 -1.70 -9.01
CA MET A 17 -6.12 -0.87 -8.57
C MET A 17 -4.78 -1.56 -8.80
N HIS A 18 -4.63 -2.84 -8.42
CA HIS A 18 -3.39 -3.58 -8.65
C HIS A 18 -3.04 -3.68 -10.14
N SER A 19 -4.04 -3.82 -11.03
CA SER A 19 -3.80 -3.86 -12.47
C SER A 19 -3.17 -2.55 -13.01
N LEU A 20 -3.54 -1.39 -12.45
CA LEU A 20 -2.90 -0.12 -12.82
C LEU A 20 -1.40 -0.12 -12.48
N TYR A 21 -1.01 -0.69 -11.35
CA TYR A 21 0.40 -0.84 -10.97
C TYR A 21 1.16 -1.80 -11.89
N TYR A 22 0.54 -2.92 -12.27
CA TYR A 22 1.13 -3.84 -13.24
C TYR A 22 1.32 -3.17 -14.60
N ASP A 23 0.32 -2.44 -15.09
CA ASP A 23 0.40 -1.71 -16.35
C ASP A 23 1.50 -0.66 -16.31
N ALA A 24 1.52 0.18 -15.28
CA ALA A 24 2.53 1.22 -15.11
C ALA A 24 3.95 0.62 -15.05
N THR A 25 4.17 -0.39 -14.20
CA THR A 25 5.50 -1.00 -14.02
C THR A 25 5.96 -1.84 -15.22
N SER A 26 5.04 -2.30 -16.08
CA SER A 26 5.39 -3.03 -17.31
C SER A 26 5.94 -2.13 -18.41
N THR A 27 5.60 -0.84 -18.42
CA THR A 27 5.97 0.13 -19.46
C THR A 27 7.15 1.01 -19.09
N MET A 28 7.45 1.17 -17.80
CA MET A 28 8.56 2.01 -17.32
C MET A 28 9.87 1.25 -17.20
N THR A 29 10.98 1.93 -17.56
CA THR A 29 12.34 1.44 -17.28
C THR A 29 12.79 1.82 -15.87
N VAL A 30 13.84 1.18 -15.36
CA VAL A 30 14.42 1.51 -14.05
C VAL A 30 14.96 2.95 -14.00
N GLU A 31 15.47 3.46 -15.13
CA GLU A 31 15.95 4.84 -15.26
C GLU A 31 14.80 5.83 -15.10
N GLN A 32 13.64 5.57 -15.73
CA GLN A 32 12.44 6.41 -15.59
C GLN A 32 11.90 6.37 -14.15
N VAL A 33 11.79 5.19 -13.56
CA VAL A 33 11.32 5.01 -12.19
C VAL A 33 12.23 5.73 -11.18
N ASN A 34 13.54 5.72 -11.40
CA ASN A 34 14.53 6.34 -10.54
C ASN A 34 14.82 7.81 -10.89
N HIS A 35 14.17 8.36 -11.92
CA HIS A 35 14.42 9.73 -12.35
C HIS A 35 13.98 10.72 -11.26
N PHE A 36 14.83 11.70 -11.00
CA PHE A 36 14.52 12.85 -10.15
C PHE A 36 14.30 14.07 -11.05
N GLU A 37 13.06 14.49 -11.18
CA GLU A 37 12.68 15.55 -12.12
C GLU A 37 13.01 16.95 -11.59
N ARG A 38 12.64 17.25 -10.34
CA ARG A 38 12.81 18.58 -9.74
C ARG A 38 12.67 18.57 -8.21
N GLU A 39 13.17 19.62 -7.56
CA GLU A 39 12.98 19.79 -6.12
C GLU A 39 11.50 19.80 -5.71
N GLY A 40 11.20 19.16 -4.60
CA GLY A 40 9.86 19.09 -4.02
C GLY A 40 8.96 17.99 -4.61
N VAL A 41 9.45 17.23 -5.60
CA VAL A 41 8.76 16.06 -6.17
C VAL A 41 9.56 14.80 -5.83
N VAL A 42 8.88 13.76 -5.36
CA VAL A 42 9.51 12.48 -5.10
C VAL A 42 9.62 11.66 -6.40
N PRO A 43 10.68 10.83 -6.56
CA PRO A 43 10.78 9.94 -7.73
C PRO A 43 9.67 8.89 -7.69
N ILE A 44 9.29 8.36 -8.85
CA ILE A 44 8.32 7.25 -8.97
C ILE A 44 8.73 6.07 -8.09
N ALA A 45 10.03 5.79 -7.98
CA ALA A 45 10.60 4.77 -7.10
C ALA A 45 10.12 4.90 -5.64
N PHE A 46 9.95 6.14 -5.14
CA PHE A 46 9.43 6.35 -3.79
C PHE A 46 7.96 5.95 -3.71
N SER A 47 7.11 6.48 -4.58
CA SER A 47 5.66 6.21 -4.55
C SER A 47 5.36 4.71 -4.77
N LEU A 48 6.08 4.05 -5.69
CA LEU A 48 5.95 2.60 -5.92
C LEU A 48 6.32 1.79 -4.67
N PHE A 49 7.52 2.00 -4.13
CA PHE A 49 7.96 1.22 -2.97
C PHE A 49 7.12 1.53 -1.73
N HIS A 50 6.86 2.82 -1.48
CA HIS A 50 6.06 3.25 -0.34
C HIS A 50 4.71 2.54 -0.29
N ILE A 51 3.96 2.55 -1.40
CA ILE A 51 2.61 1.96 -1.39
C ILE A 51 2.67 0.44 -1.24
N VAL A 52 3.55 -0.26 -1.95
CA VAL A 52 3.64 -1.72 -1.85
C VAL A 52 4.04 -2.15 -0.44
N ASN A 53 5.02 -1.46 0.16
CA ASN A 53 5.46 -1.74 1.52
C ASN A 53 4.39 -1.36 2.57
N MET A 54 3.61 -0.28 2.33
CA MET A 54 2.47 0.08 3.18
C MET A 54 1.32 -0.93 3.09
N ILE A 55 1.05 -1.51 1.92
CA ILE A 55 0.08 -2.61 1.77
C ILE A 55 0.53 -3.81 2.60
N ASP A 56 1.80 -4.19 2.48
CA ASP A 56 2.40 -5.30 3.23
C ASP A 56 2.31 -5.09 4.76
N ALA A 57 2.68 -3.91 5.23
CA ALA A 57 2.56 -3.54 6.64
C ALA A 57 1.11 -3.46 7.13
N SER A 58 0.19 -2.94 6.30
CA SER A 58 -1.24 -2.88 6.62
C SER A 58 -1.85 -4.29 6.70
N PHE A 59 -1.42 -5.19 5.82
CA PHE A 59 -1.83 -6.59 5.84
C PHE A 59 -1.48 -7.26 7.17
N MET A 60 -0.28 -7.02 7.69
CA MET A 60 0.12 -7.49 9.03
C MET A 60 -0.81 -6.96 10.12
N LEU A 61 -1.15 -5.66 10.09
CA LEU A 61 -2.04 -5.05 11.10
C LEU A 61 -3.46 -5.64 11.04
N MET A 62 -3.96 -5.96 9.84
CA MET A 62 -5.31 -6.50 9.65
C MET A 62 -5.42 -7.99 10.00
N THR A 63 -4.38 -8.77 9.77
CA THR A 63 -4.42 -10.24 9.79
C THR A 63 -3.53 -10.88 10.84
N GLY A 64 -2.53 -10.17 11.35
CA GLY A 64 -1.46 -10.72 12.19
C GLY A 64 -0.37 -11.49 11.44
N ALA A 65 -0.46 -11.60 10.11
CA ALA A 65 0.52 -12.31 9.31
C ALA A 65 1.85 -11.54 9.20
N THR A 66 2.95 -12.26 9.15
CA THR A 66 4.29 -11.65 8.97
C THR A 66 4.38 -10.92 7.63
N PRO A 67 4.97 -9.72 7.56
CA PRO A 67 5.22 -9.04 6.30
C PRO A 67 6.11 -9.88 5.37
N ILE A 68 5.94 -9.70 4.07
CA ILE A 68 6.83 -10.28 3.05
C ILE A 68 8.17 -9.56 3.05
N TRP A 69 8.15 -8.23 3.28
CA TRP A 69 9.37 -7.41 3.33
C TRP A 69 10.22 -7.78 4.53
N ASP A 70 11.40 -8.33 4.26
CA ASP A 70 12.40 -8.73 5.25
C ASP A 70 13.82 -8.36 4.77
N ALA A 71 14.84 -8.77 5.52
CA ALA A 71 16.24 -8.51 5.19
C ALA A 71 16.70 -9.16 3.86
N ASN A 72 16.09 -10.29 3.45
CA ASN A 72 16.39 -10.93 2.18
C ASN A 72 15.83 -10.12 1.02
N TRP A 73 14.57 -9.66 1.12
CA TRP A 73 13.96 -8.80 0.14
C TRP A 73 14.66 -7.46 0.03
N GLN A 74 15.04 -6.85 1.17
CA GLN A 74 15.83 -5.63 1.18
C GLN A 74 17.15 -5.78 0.41
N THR A 75 17.84 -6.89 0.61
CA THR A 75 19.10 -7.20 -0.08
C THR A 75 18.84 -7.44 -1.57
N LYS A 76 17.81 -8.22 -1.92
CA LYS A 76 17.48 -8.56 -3.31
C LYS A 76 17.09 -7.33 -4.12
N VAL A 77 16.17 -6.52 -3.61
CA VAL A 77 15.67 -5.33 -4.33
C VAL A 77 16.68 -4.18 -4.31
N ASN A 78 17.58 -4.17 -3.33
CA ASN A 78 18.63 -3.16 -3.18
C ASN A 78 18.07 -1.73 -3.19
N MET A 79 17.14 -1.46 -2.25
CA MET A 79 16.51 -0.14 -2.10
C MET A 79 17.46 0.85 -1.44
N GLN A 80 17.50 2.08 -1.94
CA GLN A 80 18.25 3.16 -1.28
C GLN A 80 17.64 3.51 0.08
N ILE A 81 16.31 3.51 0.20
CA ILE A 81 15.56 3.65 1.44
C ILE A 81 14.78 2.37 1.66
N ALA A 82 15.12 1.61 2.70
CA ALA A 82 14.59 0.26 2.93
C ALA A 82 13.28 0.22 3.74
N ASP A 83 12.86 1.33 4.31
CA ASP A 83 11.59 1.47 5.02
C ASP A 83 10.53 2.18 4.16
N HIS A 84 9.27 2.08 4.57
CA HIS A 84 8.14 2.68 3.84
C HIS A 84 8.17 4.23 3.74
N GLY A 85 9.08 4.91 4.41
CA GLY A 85 9.31 6.35 4.28
C GLY A 85 8.29 7.30 4.92
N LYS A 86 7.19 6.80 5.51
CA LYS A 86 6.10 7.65 6.08
C LYS A 86 6.58 8.72 7.07
N HIS A 87 7.67 8.47 7.77
CA HIS A 87 8.24 9.37 8.78
C HIS A 87 9.34 10.28 8.24
N ARG A 88 9.66 10.17 6.95
CA ARG A 88 10.74 10.93 6.30
C ARG A 88 10.27 12.26 5.76
N THR A 89 11.19 13.20 5.66
CA THR A 89 10.96 14.46 4.96
C THR A 89 11.03 14.26 3.44
N VAL A 90 10.45 15.19 2.68
CA VAL A 90 10.53 15.17 1.21
C VAL A 90 11.98 15.17 0.74
N GLN A 91 12.86 15.93 1.42
CA GLN A 91 14.29 16.00 1.12
C GLN A 91 15.00 14.64 1.26
N GLU A 92 14.53 13.78 2.14
CA GLU A 92 15.03 12.40 2.26
C GLU A 92 14.41 11.49 1.21
N MET A 93 13.10 11.64 0.97
CA MET A 93 12.33 10.80 0.02
C MET A 93 12.83 10.93 -1.42
N VAL A 94 13.32 12.10 -1.83
CA VAL A 94 13.87 12.33 -3.19
C VAL A 94 15.09 11.47 -3.51
N HIS A 95 15.73 10.89 -2.50
CA HIS A 95 16.88 9.98 -2.66
C HIS A 95 16.47 8.52 -2.88
N GLN A 96 15.17 8.18 -2.86
CA GLN A 96 14.76 6.80 -3.10
C GLN A 96 15.15 6.32 -4.49
N ARG A 97 15.74 5.14 -4.54
CA ARG A 97 16.10 4.44 -5.78
C ARG A 97 15.84 2.95 -5.60
N ILE A 98 15.39 2.32 -6.68
CA ILE A 98 15.25 0.87 -6.80
C ILE A 98 16.48 0.36 -7.53
N GLY A 99 17.26 -0.51 -6.90
CA GLY A 99 18.48 -1.08 -7.50
C GLY A 99 18.18 -2.25 -8.41
N ASP A 100 17.36 -3.21 -7.95
CA ASP A 100 16.85 -4.32 -8.77
C ASP A 100 15.35 -4.14 -9.03
N TYR A 101 15.03 -3.63 -10.23
CA TYR A 101 13.64 -3.34 -10.58
C TYR A 101 12.81 -4.61 -10.85
N GLU A 102 13.40 -5.67 -11.38
CA GLU A 102 12.73 -6.95 -11.56
C GLU A 102 12.43 -7.60 -10.20
N GLY A 103 13.40 -7.55 -9.27
CA GLY A 103 13.19 -7.96 -7.90
C GLY A 103 12.09 -7.18 -7.19
N PHE A 104 12.00 -5.86 -7.45
CA PHE A 104 10.89 -5.04 -6.93
C PHE A 104 9.54 -5.48 -7.49
N LYS A 105 9.43 -5.71 -8.80
CA LYS A 105 8.17 -6.19 -9.43
C LYS A 105 7.73 -7.55 -8.89
N GLU A 106 8.69 -8.44 -8.58
CA GLU A 106 8.38 -9.72 -7.95
C GLU A 106 7.84 -9.52 -6.52
N TYR A 107 8.46 -8.65 -5.70
CA TYR A 107 7.96 -8.30 -4.38
C TYR A 107 6.54 -7.71 -4.45
N MET A 108 6.31 -6.74 -5.34
CA MET A 108 5.00 -6.12 -5.57
C MET A 108 3.95 -7.18 -5.92
N LYS A 109 4.26 -8.09 -6.84
CA LYS A 109 3.38 -9.19 -7.23
C LYS A 109 2.98 -10.06 -6.04
N LEU A 110 3.95 -10.47 -5.21
CA LEU A 110 3.67 -11.29 -4.03
C LEU A 110 2.76 -10.58 -3.02
N VAL A 111 2.97 -9.30 -2.79
CA VAL A 111 2.12 -8.49 -1.89
C VAL A 111 0.69 -8.41 -2.43
N PHE A 112 0.52 -8.14 -3.72
CA PHE A 112 -0.79 -8.01 -4.35
C PHE A 112 -1.53 -9.35 -4.40
N GLU A 113 -0.88 -10.42 -4.86
CA GLU A 113 -1.48 -11.76 -4.91
C GLU A 113 -1.90 -12.25 -3.52
N ARG A 114 -1.10 -11.99 -2.49
CA ARG A 114 -1.47 -12.31 -1.10
C ARG A 114 -2.71 -11.54 -0.65
N THR A 115 -2.77 -10.25 -0.94
CA THR A 115 -3.90 -9.40 -0.57
C THR A 115 -5.18 -9.82 -1.28
N GLU A 116 -5.09 -10.11 -2.58
CA GLU A 116 -6.24 -10.58 -3.37
C GLU A 116 -6.73 -11.95 -2.90
N SER A 117 -5.81 -12.91 -2.71
CA SER A 117 -6.16 -14.26 -2.25
C SER A 117 -6.82 -14.23 -0.88
N TRP A 118 -6.36 -13.37 0.01
CA TRP A 118 -6.98 -13.19 1.32
C TRP A 118 -8.38 -12.59 1.20
N LEU A 119 -8.58 -11.54 0.38
CA LEU A 119 -9.89 -10.94 0.14
C LEU A 119 -10.86 -11.95 -0.51
N ASP A 120 -10.38 -12.77 -1.43
CA ASP A 120 -11.21 -13.80 -2.10
C ASP A 120 -11.67 -14.91 -1.13
N ALA A 121 -10.89 -15.18 -0.08
CA ALA A 121 -11.21 -16.16 0.95
C ALA A 121 -11.95 -15.58 2.18
N LEU A 122 -12.12 -14.26 2.24
CA LEU A 122 -12.66 -13.59 3.42
C LEU A 122 -14.16 -13.84 3.56
N ASP A 123 -14.61 -14.19 4.78
CA ASP A 123 -16.03 -14.14 5.11
C ASP A 123 -16.49 -12.67 5.21
N ALA A 124 -17.55 -12.32 4.48
CA ALA A 124 -18.07 -10.96 4.44
C ALA A 124 -18.44 -10.40 5.83
N THR A 125 -18.77 -11.24 6.80
CA THR A 125 -19.09 -10.83 8.17
C THR A 125 -17.88 -10.27 8.91
N GLU A 126 -16.67 -10.70 8.55
CA GLU A 126 -15.41 -10.21 9.11
C GLU A 126 -15.15 -8.72 8.78
N LEU A 127 -15.76 -8.18 7.73
CA LEU A 127 -15.60 -6.75 7.38
C LEU A 127 -15.97 -5.80 8.52
N ASN A 128 -16.87 -6.21 9.42
CA ASN A 128 -17.27 -5.42 10.58
C ASN A 128 -16.35 -5.59 11.79
N ARG A 129 -15.36 -6.48 11.73
CA ARG A 129 -14.43 -6.71 12.85
C ARG A 129 -13.60 -5.45 13.11
N VAL A 130 -13.60 -4.96 14.35
CA VAL A 130 -12.82 -3.79 14.76
C VAL A 130 -11.34 -4.16 14.81
N ILE A 131 -10.52 -3.43 14.06
CA ILE A 131 -9.05 -3.58 14.02
C ILE A 131 -8.40 -2.66 15.06
N ILE A 132 -8.87 -1.42 15.16
CA ILE A 132 -8.38 -0.45 16.14
C ILE A 132 -9.58 0.18 16.85
N ALA A 133 -9.76 -0.15 18.11
CA ALA A 133 -10.83 0.41 18.93
C ALA A 133 -10.56 1.86 19.36
N ARG A 134 -11.62 2.62 19.64
CA ARG A 134 -11.51 3.93 20.29
C ARG A 134 -11.19 3.78 21.80
N PRO A 135 -10.50 4.76 22.44
CA PRO A 135 -9.92 5.97 21.83
C PRO A 135 -8.68 5.66 20.97
N PHE A 136 -8.51 6.37 19.84
CA PHE A 136 -7.39 6.13 18.95
C PHE A 136 -6.07 6.64 19.53
N PRO A 137 -4.96 5.90 19.33
CA PRO A 137 -3.63 6.41 19.62
C PRO A 137 -3.34 7.69 18.82
N PRO A 138 -2.51 8.62 19.33
CA PRO A 138 -2.23 9.90 18.67
C PRO A 138 -1.78 9.76 17.22
N GLN A 139 -1.04 8.71 16.88
CA GLN A 139 -0.53 8.43 15.53
C GLN A 139 -1.65 8.09 14.53
N ILE A 140 -2.80 7.64 15.02
CA ILE A 140 -3.96 7.23 14.21
C ILE A 140 -5.04 8.32 14.23
N ALA A 141 -5.21 9.05 15.31
CA ALA A 141 -6.33 9.96 15.55
C ALA A 141 -6.54 11.04 14.47
N SER A 142 -5.48 11.44 13.77
CA SER A 142 -5.54 12.42 12.68
C SER A 142 -5.67 11.81 11.27
N THR A 143 -5.65 10.48 11.15
CA THR A 143 -5.70 9.78 9.85
C THR A 143 -7.09 9.84 9.23
N PHE A 144 -7.15 9.61 7.91
CA PHE A 144 -8.42 9.51 7.19
C PHE A 144 -9.25 8.33 7.70
N SER A 145 -8.64 7.18 8.00
CA SER A 145 -9.34 6.02 8.58
C SER A 145 -10.00 6.33 9.91
N ALA A 146 -9.37 7.15 10.77
CA ALA A 146 -9.98 7.57 12.04
C ALA A 146 -11.20 8.51 11.84
N ARG A 147 -11.24 9.25 10.72
CA ARG A 147 -12.36 10.16 10.39
C ARG A 147 -13.57 9.43 9.82
N VAL A 148 -13.39 8.32 9.13
CA VAL A 148 -14.48 7.51 8.57
C VAL A 148 -14.99 6.47 9.56
N ALA A 149 -14.18 6.11 10.56
CA ALA A 149 -14.50 5.09 11.56
C ALA A 149 -15.76 5.43 12.38
N ALA A 150 -16.61 4.44 12.57
CA ALA A 150 -17.78 4.50 13.46
C ALA A 150 -17.39 4.61 14.95
N ASP A 151 -18.38 4.61 15.84
CA ASP A 151 -18.17 4.82 17.28
C ASP A 151 -17.30 3.76 17.93
N GLU A 152 -17.34 2.53 17.44
CA GLU A 152 -16.56 1.40 17.98
C GLU A 152 -15.08 1.46 17.60
N GLY A 153 -14.76 2.01 16.43
CA GLY A 153 -13.38 2.10 15.94
C GLY A 153 -13.25 1.88 14.43
N ILE A 154 -12.00 1.68 13.99
CA ILE A 154 -11.65 1.36 12.61
C ILE A 154 -11.92 -0.12 12.37
N THR A 155 -12.81 -0.44 11.46
CA THR A 155 -13.15 -1.80 11.07
C THR A 155 -12.17 -2.37 10.05
N LEU A 156 -12.29 -3.67 9.77
CA LEU A 156 -11.53 -4.32 8.70
C LEU A 156 -11.86 -3.71 7.34
N LEU A 157 -13.12 -3.39 7.08
CA LEU A 157 -13.53 -2.68 5.86
C LEU A 157 -12.86 -1.32 5.75
N ASP A 158 -12.94 -0.49 6.80
CA ASP A 158 -12.28 0.84 6.82
C ASP A 158 -10.77 0.72 6.59
N SER A 159 -10.13 -0.29 7.20
CA SER A 159 -8.70 -0.55 7.04
C SER A 159 -8.35 -0.91 5.60
N ALA A 160 -9.05 -1.86 5.00
CA ALA A 160 -8.80 -2.30 3.62
C ALA A 160 -9.07 -1.17 2.61
N GLU A 161 -10.15 -0.39 2.81
CA GLU A 161 -10.46 0.74 1.95
C GLU A 161 -9.48 1.91 2.11
N CYS A 162 -9.15 2.31 3.35
CA CYS A 162 -8.35 3.51 3.59
C CYS A 162 -6.85 3.27 3.46
N TRP A 163 -6.35 2.13 4.02
CA TRP A 163 -4.91 1.88 4.10
C TRP A 163 -4.34 1.22 2.84
N ILE A 164 -5.19 0.52 2.08
CA ILE A 164 -4.78 -0.15 0.86
C ILE A 164 -5.38 0.54 -0.37
N TYR A 165 -6.70 0.44 -0.58
CA TYR A 165 -7.32 0.85 -1.84
C TYR A 165 -7.20 2.35 -2.12
N GLN A 166 -7.67 3.21 -1.22
CA GLN A 166 -7.61 4.67 -1.43
C GLN A 166 -6.17 5.19 -1.41
N HIS A 167 -5.32 4.61 -0.54
CA HIS A 167 -3.91 4.96 -0.47
C HIS A 167 -3.19 4.58 -1.78
N GLY A 168 -3.49 3.39 -2.32
CA GLY A 168 -2.98 2.95 -3.62
C GLY A 168 -3.38 3.89 -4.76
N LEU A 169 -4.65 4.27 -4.85
CA LEU A 169 -5.11 5.20 -5.89
C LEU A 169 -4.45 6.58 -5.79
N ARG A 170 -4.17 7.08 -4.58
CA ARG A 170 -3.46 8.36 -4.42
C ARG A 170 -2.04 8.31 -4.99
N HIS A 171 -1.29 7.26 -4.66
CA HIS A 171 0.06 7.08 -5.19
C HIS A 171 0.09 6.75 -6.68
N MET A 172 -0.95 6.06 -7.20
CA MET A 172 -1.08 5.87 -8.64
C MET A 172 -1.22 7.23 -9.36
N GLY A 173 -2.03 8.15 -8.83
CA GLY A 173 -2.14 9.50 -9.40
C GLY A 173 -0.81 10.29 -9.39
N GLU A 174 0.06 10.07 -8.40
CA GLU A 174 1.42 10.64 -8.37
C GLU A 174 2.30 10.03 -9.48
N ILE A 175 2.21 8.73 -9.70
CA ILE A 175 2.98 8.00 -10.72
C ILE A 175 2.55 8.39 -12.13
N GLU A 176 1.25 8.57 -12.38
CA GLU A 176 0.71 8.96 -13.69
C GLU A 176 1.04 10.41 -14.08
N LEU A 177 1.35 11.27 -13.10
CA LEU A 177 1.69 12.68 -13.31
C LEU A 177 3.20 12.94 -13.42
N ALA A 178 4.03 11.95 -13.12
CA ALA A 178 5.48 12.03 -13.19
C ALA A 178 6.00 11.51 -14.52
#